data_ff2260897ee0324172e0a89cc858ae94
#
_entry.id   ff2260897ee0324172e0a89cc858ae94
#
_cell.length_a   1.000
_cell.length_b   1.000
_cell.length_c   1.000
_cell.angle_alpha   90.00
_cell.angle_beta   90.00
_cell.angle_gamma   90.00
#
_symmetry.space_group_name_H-M   'P 1'
#
loop_
_entity.id
_entity.type
_entity.pdbx_description
1 polymer ?
#
loop_
_entity_poly.entity_id
_entity_poly.type
_entity_poly.pdbx_seq_one_letter_code
_entity_poly.pdbx_strand_id
1 'polypeptide(L)'
;NKKNEKQLANEWSETIENKKVEVKAKDGITLRGTQYIKDESSNKWAIILHGYRSTPNSIISIGMHFSKEGYNVLIPSMRACSESDGEYIGMGWLDKEDLQCWINLIIKQNENAEIILHGSSMGAATVLMASGKDLPTNVKAIVADSGYTSVWDIFASEAKARFNLPTFPILNMFEIVANVRANYDIKEASALEQVKNNKTPIL
;
A
#
# COMPACT_ATOMS: atom_id res chain seq x y z
N ASN A 1 22.53 -12.25 -4.94
CA ASN A 1 21.90 -13.04 -6.01
C ASN A 1 20.38 -13.04 -5.79
N LYS A 2 19.64 -12.19 -6.55
CA LYS A 2 18.18 -11.95 -6.40
C LYS A 2 17.32 -13.24 -6.42
N LYS A 3 17.76 -14.27 -7.16
CA LYS A 3 17.06 -15.55 -7.25
C LYS A 3 17.15 -16.36 -5.93
N ASN A 4 18.25 -16.26 -5.24
CA ASN A 4 18.44 -16.89 -3.94
C ASN A 4 17.65 -16.16 -2.84
N GLU A 5 17.60 -14.83 -2.88
CA GLU A 5 16.85 -14.02 -1.90
C GLU A 5 15.34 -14.28 -1.95
N LYS A 6 14.76 -14.37 -3.16
CA LYS A 6 13.33 -14.68 -3.32
C LYS A 6 13.00 -16.08 -2.80
N GLN A 7 13.88 -17.06 -3.03
CA GLN A 7 13.69 -18.41 -2.50
C GLN A 7 13.71 -18.40 -0.96
N LEU A 8 14.70 -17.74 -0.35
CA LEU A 8 14.78 -17.60 1.11
C LEU A 8 13.56 -16.89 1.71
N ALA A 9 13.03 -15.88 1.00
CA ALA A 9 11.85 -15.16 1.46
C ALA A 9 10.58 -16.02 1.38
N ASN A 10 10.45 -16.87 0.37
CA ASN A 10 9.34 -17.82 0.28
C ASN A 10 9.44 -18.87 1.40
N GLU A 11 10.62 -19.46 1.61
CA GLU A 11 10.85 -20.42 2.71
C GLU A 11 10.55 -19.76 4.07
N TRP A 12 10.97 -18.51 4.28
CA TRP A 12 10.62 -17.75 5.47
C TRP A 12 9.10 -17.62 5.65
N SER A 13 8.38 -17.24 4.60
CA SER A 13 6.92 -17.01 4.67
C SER A 13 6.13 -18.30 4.93
N GLU A 14 6.67 -19.47 4.58
CA GLU A 14 6.06 -20.77 4.81
C GLU A 14 6.37 -21.31 6.23
N THR A 15 7.48 -20.91 6.81
CA THR A 15 7.98 -21.44 8.10
C THR A 15 7.68 -20.56 9.29
N ILE A 16 7.54 -19.24 9.08
CA ILE A 16 7.16 -18.31 10.15
C ILE A 16 5.68 -18.49 10.50
N GLU A 17 5.34 -18.27 11.76
CA GLU A 17 3.94 -18.20 12.17
C GLU A 17 3.20 -17.14 11.35
N ASN A 18 2.13 -17.53 10.69
CA ASN A 18 1.34 -16.62 9.88
C ASN A 18 -0.16 -16.79 10.08
N LYS A 19 -0.88 -15.70 9.88
CA LYS A 19 -2.33 -15.64 10.07
C LYS A 19 -2.98 -14.84 8.96
N LYS A 20 -3.98 -15.42 8.30
CA LYS A 20 -4.87 -14.68 7.38
C LYS A 20 -5.78 -13.76 8.18
N VAL A 21 -5.89 -12.52 7.72
CA VAL A 21 -6.72 -11.48 8.33
C VAL A 21 -7.56 -10.77 7.30
N GLU A 22 -8.70 -10.28 7.74
CA GLU A 22 -9.64 -9.54 6.90
C GLU A 22 -10.06 -8.25 7.59
N VAL A 23 -10.28 -7.20 6.79
CA VAL A 23 -10.92 -5.96 7.24
C VAL A 23 -11.99 -5.53 6.23
N LYS A 24 -12.99 -4.81 6.69
CA LYS A 24 -13.96 -4.15 5.81
C LYS A 24 -13.47 -2.75 5.49
N ALA A 25 -13.36 -2.45 4.20
CA ALA A 25 -13.13 -1.10 3.72
C ALA A 25 -14.37 -0.21 3.95
N LYS A 26 -14.19 1.10 3.87
CA LYS A 26 -15.29 2.06 4.07
C LYS A 26 -16.45 1.89 3.08
N ASP A 27 -16.15 1.43 1.88
CA ASP A 27 -17.13 1.14 0.82
C ASP A 27 -17.72 -0.28 0.91
N GLY A 28 -17.37 -1.04 1.97
CA GLY A 28 -17.96 -2.33 2.29
C GLY A 28 -17.27 -3.54 1.66
N ILE A 29 -16.29 -3.38 0.77
CA ILE A 29 -15.54 -4.51 0.23
C ILE A 29 -14.70 -5.19 1.32
N THR A 30 -14.41 -6.47 1.14
CA THR A 30 -13.54 -7.22 2.04
C THR A 30 -12.11 -7.17 1.51
N LEU A 31 -11.22 -6.65 2.34
CA LEU A 31 -9.79 -6.66 2.10
C LEU A 31 -9.16 -7.81 2.88
N ARG A 32 -8.22 -8.51 2.25
CA ARG A 32 -7.54 -9.67 2.83
C ARG A 32 -6.04 -9.45 2.87
N GLY A 33 -5.40 -10.01 3.89
CA GLY A 33 -3.96 -9.89 4.07
C GLY A 33 -3.41 -11.02 4.92
N THR A 34 -2.10 -11.05 5.07
CA THR A 34 -1.41 -12.02 5.90
C THR A 34 -0.54 -11.30 6.92
N GLN A 35 -0.72 -11.63 8.18
CA GLN A 35 0.19 -11.27 9.26
C GLN A 35 1.25 -12.37 9.41
N TYR A 36 2.50 -11.97 9.52
CA TYR A 36 3.64 -12.84 9.82
C TYR A 36 4.17 -12.42 11.19
N ILE A 37 4.07 -13.34 12.16
CA ILE A 37 4.33 -13.04 13.57
C ILE A 37 5.74 -13.50 13.93
N LYS A 38 6.62 -12.54 14.20
CA LYS A 38 7.97 -12.79 14.66
C LYS A 38 8.03 -13.01 16.17
N ASP A 39 7.25 -12.20 16.91
CA ASP A 39 7.16 -12.23 18.35
C ASP A 39 5.82 -11.60 18.78
N GLU A 40 4.95 -12.38 19.40
CA GLU A 40 3.63 -11.91 19.87
C GLU A 40 3.74 -10.79 20.91
N SER A 41 4.84 -10.74 21.67
CA SER A 41 5.08 -9.68 22.67
C SER A 41 5.63 -8.39 22.09
N SER A 42 6.03 -8.39 20.81
CA SER A 42 6.63 -7.22 20.15
C SER A 42 5.60 -6.15 19.82
N ASN A 43 5.92 -4.90 20.15
CA ASN A 43 5.16 -3.74 19.69
C ASN A 43 5.53 -3.31 18.26
N LYS A 44 6.60 -3.84 17.67
CA LYS A 44 7.10 -3.44 16.36
C LYS A 44 6.30 -4.10 15.24
N TRP A 45 5.71 -3.28 14.37
CA TRP A 45 4.94 -3.72 13.21
C TRP A 45 5.39 -3.02 11.93
N ALA A 46 5.39 -3.75 10.84
CA ALA A 46 5.54 -3.18 9.50
C ALA A 46 4.31 -3.55 8.65
N ILE A 47 3.67 -2.56 8.03
CA ILE A 47 2.64 -2.76 7.00
C ILE A 47 3.29 -2.50 5.65
N ILE A 48 3.29 -3.49 4.75
CA ILE A 48 4.02 -3.43 3.48
C ILE A 48 3.05 -3.56 2.32
N LEU A 49 3.03 -2.56 1.44
CA LEU A 49 2.10 -2.45 0.31
C LEU A 49 2.80 -2.71 -1.02
N HIS A 50 2.21 -3.58 -1.84
CA HIS A 50 2.73 -3.94 -3.15
C HIS A 50 2.35 -2.94 -4.25
N GLY A 51 2.97 -3.08 -5.43
CA GLY A 51 2.75 -2.22 -6.59
C GLY A 51 1.51 -2.57 -7.42
N TYR A 52 1.30 -1.78 -8.48
CA TYR A 52 0.20 -1.94 -9.44
C TYR A 52 0.19 -3.33 -10.08
N ARG A 53 -0.99 -3.96 -10.12
CA ARG A 53 -1.19 -5.31 -10.68
C ARG A 53 -0.20 -6.36 -10.18
N SER A 54 0.32 -6.15 -8.98
CA SER A 54 1.25 -7.06 -8.31
C SER A 54 0.52 -7.87 -7.23
N THR A 55 1.26 -8.65 -6.47
CA THR A 55 0.73 -9.50 -5.41
C THR A 55 1.58 -9.37 -4.13
N PRO A 56 1.06 -9.76 -2.96
CA PRO A 56 1.84 -9.81 -1.72
C PRO A 56 3.16 -10.56 -1.85
N ASN A 57 3.23 -11.60 -2.68
CA ASN A 57 4.44 -12.39 -2.89
C ASN A 57 5.57 -11.61 -3.60
N SER A 58 5.24 -10.51 -4.29
CA SER A 58 6.26 -9.69 -4.97
C SER A 58 7.16 -8.91 -4.00
N ILE A 59 6.64 -8.66 -2.79
CA ILE A 59 7.31 -7.87 -1.74
C ILE A 59 7.64 -8.72 -0.49
N ILE A 60 7.52 -10.04 -0.59
CA ILE A 60 7.73 -10.95 0.54
C ILE A 60 9.16 -10.87 1.11
N SER A 61 10.16 -10.57 0.26
CA SER A 61 11.54 -10.36 0.71
C SER A 61 11.69 -9.15 1.63
N ILE A 62 10.94 -8.08 1.38
CA ILE A 62 10.91 -6.91 2.24
C ILE A 62 10.34 -7.29 3.62
N GLY A 63 9.25 -8.09 3.63
CA GLY A 63 8.68 -8.64 4.87
C GLY A 63 9.69 -9.47 5.67
N MET A 64 10.43 -10.34 4.99
CA MET A 64 11.49 -11.13 5.62
C MET A 64 12.56 -10.24 6.27
N HIS A 65 12.98 -9.16 5.61
CA HIS A 65 13.95 -8.23 6.17
C HIS A 65 13.43 -7.52 7.42
N PHE A 66 12.20 -6.97 7.38
CA PHE A 66 11.58 -6.40 8.57
C PHE A 66 11.47 -7.41 9.73
N SER A 67 11.10 -8.65 9.41
CA SER A 67 11.03 -9.73 10.44
C SER A 67 12.38 -10.03 11.06
N LYS A 68 13.47 -10.01 10.30
CA LYS A 68 14.84 -10.17 10.83
C LYS A 68 15.24 -9.07 11.82
N GLU A 69 14.70 -7.86 11.63
CA GLU A 69 14.89 -6.71 12.52
C GLU A 69 13.90 -6.71 13.72
N GLY A 70 13.14 -7.80 13.90
CA GLY A 70 12.24 -7.98 15.04
C GLY A 70 10.84 -7.41 14.88
N TYR A 71 10.43 -7.09 13.65
CA TYR A 71 9.08 -6.63 13.37
C TYR A 71 8.12 -7.80 13.10
N ASN A 72 6.91 -7.70 13.62
CA ASN A 72 5.76 -8.39 13.05
C ASN A 72 5.38 -7.69 11.74
N VAL A 73 4.93 -8.44 10.75
CA VAL A 73 4.71 -7.92 9.41
C VAL A 73 3.28 -8.18 8.97
N LEU A 74 2.61 -7.16 8.42
CA LEU A 74 1.35 -7.30 7.72
C LEU A 74 1.55 -6.98 6.24
N ILE A 75 1.21 -7.92 5.37
CA ILE A 75 1.23 -7.75 3.92
C ILE A 75 -0.20 -7.92 3.39
N PRO A 76 -0.93 -6.81 3.13
CA PRO A 76 -2.24 -6.89 2.52
C PRO A 76 -2.17 -7.18 1.02
N SER A 77 -3.20 -7.85 0.50
CA SER A 77 -3.59 -7.71 -0.90
C SER A 77 -4.31 -6.38 -1.05
N MET A 78 -3.82 -5.50 -1.91
CA MET A 78 -4.49 -4.22 -2.16
C MET A 78 -5.83 -4.44 -2.88
N ARG A 79 -6.75 -3.46 -2.82
CA ARG A 79 -8.08 -3.57 -3.43
C ARG A 79 -8.02 -3.97 -4.91
N ALA A 80 -8.95 -4.79 -5.35
CA ALA A 80 -9.03 -5.34 -6.71
C ALA A 80 -7.75 -6.10 -7.15
N CYS A 81 -6.93 -6.54 -6.20
CA CYS A 81 -5.72 -7.32 -6.45
C CYS A 81 -5.72 -8.60 -5.61
N SER A 82 -5.24 -9.70 -6.23
CA SER A 82 -5.04 -10.98 -5.54
C SER A 82 -6.28 -11.45 -4.75
N GLU A 83 -6.21 -11.51 -3.42
CA GLU A 83 -7.26 -12.07 -2.56
C GLU A 83 -8.31 -11.05 -2.10
N SER A 84 -8.05 -9.74 -2.25
CA SER A 84 -8.98 -8.68 -1.84
C SER A 84 -10.06 -8.41 -2.88
N ASP A 85 -11.27 -8.12 -2.39
CA ASP A 85 -12.38 -7.73 -3.24
C ASP A 85 -12.11 -6.34 -3.87
N GLY A 86 -12.95 -5.96 -4.82
CA GLY A 86 -12.93 -4.67 -5.49
C GLY A 86 -13.06 -4.81 -6.99
N GLU A 87 -13.71 -3.83 -7.61
CA GLU A 87 -13.90 -3.77 -9.07
C GLU A 87 -12.77 -2.95 -9.73
N TYR A 88 -12.25 -1.95 -9.01
CA TYR A 88 -11.23 -1.04 -9.54
C TYR A 88 -10.02 -0.94 -8.61
N ILE A 89 -8.83 -0.90 -9.23
CA ILE A 89 -7.58 -0.59 -8.51
C ILE A 89 -7.62 0.88 -8.11
N GLY A 90 -7.34 1.16 -6.83
CA GLY A 90 -7.50 2.50 -6.25
C GLY A 90 -6.40 3.50 -6.57
N MET A 91 -5.31 3.06 -7.23
CA MET A 91 -4.16 3.88 -7.60
C MET A 91 -3.59 4.73 -6.45
N GLY A 92 -3.62 4.18 -5.23
CA GLY A 92 -3.18 4.87 -4.02
C GLY A 92 -4.25 5.77 -3.38
N TRP A 93 -5.21 6.29 -4.14
CA TRP A 93 -6.21 7.22 -3.62
C TRP A 93 -7.29 6.55 -2.77
N LEU A 94 -7.89 5.49 -3.27
CA LEU A 94 -8.79 4.67 -2.47
C LEU A 94 -8.03 3.81 -1.48
N ASP A 95 -6.87 3.32 -1.88
CA ASP A 95 -6.01 2.46 -1.06
C ASP A 95 -5.51 3.13 0.22
N LYS A 96 -5.38 4.47 0.26
CA LYS A 96 -5.04 5.20 1.50
C LYS A 96 -6.10 5.05 2.60
N GLU A 97 -7.37 4.92 2.22
CA GLU A 97 -8.46 4.65 3.16
C GLU A 97 -8.41 3.19 3.66
N ASP A 98 -8.07 2.27 2.75
CA ASP A 98 -7.87 0.87 3.10
C ASP A 98 -6.69 0.69 4.06
N LEU A 99 -5.60 1.41 3.82
CA LEU A 99 -4.43 1.42 4.71
C LEU A 99 -4.82 1.84 6.12
N GLN A 100 -5.73 2.81 6.28
CA GLN A 100 -6.23 3.20 7.59
C GLN A 100 -6.95 2.04 8.30
N CYS A 101 -7.70 1.22 7.55
CA CYS A 101 -8.36 0.04 8.12
C CYS A 101 -7.33 -0.98 8.64
N TRP A 102 -6.23 -1.18 7.92
CA TRP A 102 -5.13 -2.05 8.33
C TRP A 102 -4.37 -1.53 9.55
N ILE A 103 -4.10 -0.23 9.60
CA ILE A 103 -3.49 0.42 10.77
C ILE A 103 -4.38 0.21 12.00
N ASN A 104 -5.68 0.44 11.86
CA ASN A 104 -6.64 0.27 12.95
C ASN A 104 -6.76 -1.19 13.41
N LEU A 105 -6.63 -2.17 12.50
CA LEU A 105 -6.57 -3.59 12.88
C LEU A 105 -5.39 -3.86 13.82
N ILE A 106 -4.19 -3.38 13.46
CA ILE A 106 -2.99 -3.58 14.29
C ILE A 106 -3.15 -2.90 15.65
N ILE A 107 -3.62 -1.65 15.68
CA ILE A 107 -3.83 -0.90 16.94
C ILE A 107 -4.88 -1.59 17.83
N LYS A 108 -5.94 -2.16 17.24
CA LYS A 108 -6.94 -2.92 17.97
C LYS A 108 -6.38 -4.19 18.61
N GLN A 109 -5.42 -4.83 17.95
CA GLN A 109 -4.73 -6.02 18.47
C GLN A 109 -3.67 -5.65 19.51
N ASN A 110 -2.99 -4.51 19.34
CA ASN A 110 -1.95 -3.99 20.23
C ASN A 110 -1.99 -2.46 20.22
N GLU A 111 -2.55 -1.85 21.25
CA GLU A 111 -2.66 -0.40 21.39
C GLU A 111 -1.32 0.33 21.45
N ASN A 112 -0.27 -0.37 21.89
CA ASN A 112 1.10 0.14 21.97
C ASN A 112 1.92 -0.15 20.69
N ALA A 113 1.29 -0.61 19.61
CA ALA A 113 1.99 -0.90 18.38
C ALA A 113 2.76 0.31 17.84
N GLU A 114 3.99 0.09 17.42
CA GLU A 114 4.84 1.03 16.72
C GLU A 114 4.95 0.59 15.26
N ILE A 115 4.27 1.31 14.37
CA ILE A 115 4.03 0.88 12.99
C ILE A 115 4.94 1.64 12.03
N ILE A 116 5.66 0.90 11.19
CA ILE A 116 6.29 1.43 9.98
C ILE A 116 5.42 1.09 8.78
N LEU A 117 5.13 2.09 7.96
CA LEU A 117 4.47 1.91 6.67
C LEU A 117 5.53 1.83 5.58
N HIS A 118 5.51 0.76 4.81
CA HIS A 118 6.38 0.61 3.65
C HIS A 118 5.53 0.42 2.40
N GLY A 119 5.85 1.15 1.33
CA GLY A 119 5.19 0.96 0.05
C GLY A 119 6.19 0.89 -1.10
N SER A 120 5.90 0.04 -2.08
CA SER A 120 6.66 -0.06 -3.32
C SER A 120 5.80 0.34 -4.51
N SER A 121 6.28 1.24 -5.38
CA SER A 121 5.58 1.74 -6.57
C SER A 121 4.20 2.33 -6.21
N MET A 122 3.07 1.74 -6.65
CA MET A 122 1.71 2.15 -6.26
C MET A 122 1.53 2.11 -4.73
N GLY A 123 2.13 1.11 -4.05
CA GLY A 123 2.15 1.07 -2.59
C GLY A 123 2.85 2.28 -1.98
N ALA A 124 3.95 2.75 -2.60
CA ALA A 124 4.64 3.96 -2.16
C ALA A 124 3.77 5.21 -2.34
N ALA A 125 3.10 5.35 -3.48
CA ALA A 125 2.13 6.43 -3.68
C ALA A 125 1.00 6.37 -2.64
N THR A 126 0.55 5.16 -2.27
CA THR A 126 -0.48 4.95 -1.24
C THR A 126 -0.04 5.48 0.12
N VAL A 127 1.15 5.10 0.60
CA VAL A 127 1.64 5.57 1.91
C VAL A 127 1.92 7.08 1.92
N LEU A 128 2.40 7.64 0.80
CA LEU A 128 2.56 9.08 0.64
C LEU A 128 1.22 9.82 0.64
N MET A 129 0.21 9.31 -0.08
CA MET A 129 -1.13 9.90 -0.07
C MET A 129 -1.80 9.78 1.32
N ALA A 130 -1.56 8.69 2.04
CA ALA A 130 -2.04 8.52 3.40
C ALA A 130 -1.38 9.48 4.39
N SER A 131 -0.13 9.88 4.15
CA SER A 131 0.63 10.78 5.03
C SER A 131 0.02 12.17 5.18
N GLY A 132 -0.80 12.59 4.19
CA GLY A 132 -1.53 13.85 4.26
C GLY A 132 -2.72 13.85 5.23
N LYS A 133 -3.08 12.69 5.76
CA LYS A 133 -4.09 12.55 6.81
C LYS A 133 -3.45 12.59 8.19
N ASP A 134 -4.27 12.84 9.20
CA ASP A 134 -3.84 12.67 10.59
C ASP A 134 -3.71 11.17 10.89
N LEU A 135 -2.52 10.63 10.65
CA LEU A 135 -2.19 9.25 11.01
C LEU A 135 -2.10 9.11 12.53
N PRO A 136 -2.51 7.95 13.08
CA PRO A 136 -2.33 7.67 14.52
C PRO A 136 -0.86 7.81 14.93
N THR A 137 -0.62 8.24 16.16
CA THR A 137 0.73 8.39 16.74
C THR A 137 1.51 7.06 16.81
N ASN A 138 0.81 5.95 16.65
CA ASN A 138 1.38 4.61 16.47
C ASN A 138 2.23 4.50 15.20
N VAL A 139 1.94 5.26 14.14
CA VAL A 139 2.73 5.28 12.90
C VAL A 139 3.98 6.13 13.14
N LYS A 140 5.15 5.48 13.16
CA LYS A 140 6.44 6.08 13.51
C LYS A 140 7.22 6.57 12.30
N ALA A 141 7.12 5.88 11.18
CA ALA A 141 7.83 6.24 9.96
C ALA A 141 7.13 5.67 8.71
N ILE A 142 7.43 6.30 7.58
CA ILE A 142 6.97 5.92 6.25
C ILE A 142 8.20 5.68 5.38
N VAL A 143 8.21 4.58 4.64
CA VAL A 143 9.23 4.27 3.62
C VAL A 143 8.53 4.17 2.27
N ALA A 144 8.88 5.05 1.33
CA ALA A 144 8.24 5.15 0.02
C ALA A 144 9.25 4.83 -1.09
N ASP A 145 9.24 3.58 -1.54
CA ASP A 145 10.14 3.13 -2.60
C ASP A 145 9.50 3.30 -3.98
N SER A 146 10.06 4.23 -4.77
CA SER A 146 9.71 4.46 -6.19
C SER A 146 8.24 4.85 -6.41
N GLY A 147 7.67 5.70 -5.55
CA GLY A 147 6.31 6.23 -5.68
C GLY A 147 6.19 7.26 -6.80
N TYR A 148 4.99 7.43 -7.35
CA TYR A 148 4.68 8.49 -8.31
C TYR A 148 4.07 9.73 -7.63
N THR A 149 4.18 10.87 -8.30
CA THR A 149 3.73 12.18 -7.79
C THR A 149 2.21 12.33 -7.76
N SER A 150 1.53 11.85 -8.80
CA SER A 150 0.07 11.87 -8.91
C SER A 150 -0.43 10.77 -9.85
N VAL A 151 -1.72 10.43 -9.72
CA VAL A 151 -2.36 9.49 -10.65
C VAL A 151 -2.43 10.10 -12.05
N TRP A 152 -2.67 11.40 -12.16
CA TRP A 152 -2.65 12.10 -13.44
C TRP A 152 -1.30 11.97 -14.15
N ASP A 153 -0.20 12.25 -13.43
CA ASP A 153 1.14 12.23 -14.01
C ASP A 153 1.58 10.85 -14.46
N ILE A 154 1.29 9.80 -13.66
CA ILE A 154 1.64 8.44 -14.05
C ILE A 154 0.85 8.00 -15.28
N PHE A 155 -0.44 8.30 -15.39
CA PHE A 155 -1.22 7.98 -16.60
C PHE A 155 -0.79 8.79 -17.80
N ALA A 156 -0.45 10.09 -17.65
CA ALA A 156 0.08 10.91 -18.73
C ALA A 156 1.40 10.34 -19.29
N SER A 157 2.29 9.96 -18.37
CA SER A 157 3.58 9.37 -18.71
C SER A 157 3.43 8.03 -19.44
N GLU A 158 2.59 7.14 -18.92
CA GLU A 158 2.33 5.81 -19.51
C GLU A 158 1.64 5.91 -20.87
N ALA A 159 0.64 6.80 -21.03
CA ALA A 159 -0.04 7.04 -22.30
C ALA A 159 0.92 7.52 -23.37
N LYS A 160 1.82 8.44 -23.02
CA LYS A 160 2.85 8.94 -23.92
C LYS A 160 3.90 7.86 -24.24
N ALA A 161 4.42 7.17 -23.23
CA ALA A 161 5.52 6.22 -23.39
C ALA A 161 5.11 4.96 -24.17
N ARG A 162 3.91 4.42 -23.93
CA ARG A 162 3.48 3.15 -24.53
C ARG A 162 2.69 3.31 -25.82
N PHE A 163 1.92 4.39 -25.92
CA PHE A 163 0.96 4.56 -27.02
C PHE A 163 1.20 5.82 -27.85
N ASN A 164 2.18 6.65 -27.46
CA ASN A 164 2.42 7.98 -28.05
C ASN A 164 1.16 8.86 -28.14
N LEU A 165 0.26 8.71 -27.14
CA LEU A 165 -1.00 9.44 -27.09
C LEU A 165 -0.82 10.80 -26.42
N PRO A 166 -1.52 11.85 -26.91
CA PRO A 166 -1.54 13.14 -26.26
C PRO A 166 -2.37 13.08 -24.97
N THR A 167 -2.00 13.91 -23.99
CA THR A 167 -2.74 14.02 -22.73
C THR A 167 -4.19 14.47 -22.97
N PHE A 168 -4.35 15.51 -23.78
CA PHE A 168 -5.69 16.01 -24.17
C PHE A 168 -6.10 15.43 -25.54
N PRO A 169 -7.35 15.02 -25.73
CA PRO A 169 -8.46 14.98 -24.76
C PRO A 169 -8.55 13.67 -23.94
N ILE A 170 -7.63 12.71 -24.18
CA ILE A 170 -7.77 11.31 -23.73
C ILE A 170 -7.83 11.19 -22.21
N LEU A 171 -6.90 11.82 -21.51
CA LEU A 171 -6.89 11.79 -20.04
C LEU A 171 -8.09 12.51 -19.41
N ASN A 172 -8.59 13.56 -20.06
CA ASN A 172 -9.80 14.23 -19.58
C ASN A 172 -11.05 13.35 -19.71
N MET A 173 -11.14 12.56 -20.78
CA MET A 173 -12.21 11.56 -20.92
C MET A 173 -12.05 10.43 -19.89
N PHE A 174 -10.82 9.97 -19.66
CA PHE A 174 -10.53 8.97 -18.65
C PHE A 174 -10.88 9.46 -17.23
N GLU A 175 -10.58 10.71 -16.91
CA GLU A 175 -10.94 11.35 -15.64
C GLU A 175 -12.46 11.30 -15.40
N ILE A 176 -13.27 11.65 -16.41
CA ILE A 176 -14.73 11.59 -16.31
C ILE A 176 -15.19 10.15 -16.02
N VAL A 177 -14.63 9.17 -16.73
CA VAL A 177 -14.97 7.75 -16.54
C VAL A 177 -14.53 7.26 -15.15
N ALA A 178 -13.35 7.62 -14.70
CA ALA A 178 -12.82 7.25 -13.38
C ALA A 178 -13.67 7.85 -12.26
N ASN A 179 -14.06 9.12 -12.40
CA ASN A 179 -14.92 9.79 -11.44
C ASN A 179 -16.30 9.10 -11.33
N VAL A 180 -16.94 8.82 -12.48
CA VAL A 180 -18.27 8.20 -12.51
C VAL A 180 -18.25 6.74 -12.04
N ARG A 181 -17.20 5.95 -12.41
CA ARG A 181 -17.16 4.52 -12.14
C ARG A 181 -16.42 4.13 -10.88
N ALA A 182 -15.31 4.79 -10.59
CA ALA A 182 -14.47 4.48 -9.43
C ALA A 182 -14.64 5.49 -8.29
N ASN A 183 -15.51 6.49 -8.46
CA ASN A 183 -15.88 7.49 -7.46
C ASN A 183 -14.68 8.25 -6.87
N TYR A 184 -13.69 8.59 -7.70
CA TYR A 184 -12.62 9.51 -7.31
C TYR A 184 -12.07 10.31 -8.51
N ASP A 185 -11.62 11.52 -8.19
CA ASP A 185 -10.97 12.41 -9.15
C ASP A 185 -9.47 12.09 -9.21
N ILE A 186 -8.98 11.72 -10.41
CA ILE A 186 -7.57 11.39 -10.64
C ILE A 186 -6.64 12.59 -10.48
N LYS A 187 -7.14 13.82 -10.59
CA LYS A 187 -6.36 15.04 -10.36
C LYS A 187 -6.15 15.33 -8.87
N GLU A 188 -7.15 14.99 -8.03
CA GLU A 188 -7.01 15.10 -6.58
C GLU A 188 -6.08 14.02 -6.02
N ALA A 189 -5.91 12.91 -6.73
CA ALA A 189 -5.08 11.78 -6.33
C ALA A 189 -3.59 12.10 -6.52
N SER A 190 -3.06 12.97 -5.66
CA SER A 190 -1.69 13.48 -5.70
C SER A 190 -0.95 13.21 -4.39
N ALA A 191 0.10 12.40 -4.46
CA ALA A 191 1.02 12.19 -3.35
C ALA A 191 1.75 13.51 -3.01
N LEU A 192 2.15 14.26 -4.04
CA LEU A 192 2.85 15.53 -3.88
C LEU A 192 2.05 16.56 -3.07
N GLU A 193 0.73 16.64 -3.29
CA GLU A 193 -0.13 17.55 -2.52
C GLU A 193 -0.36 17.04 -1.09
N GLN A 194 -0.52 15.73 -0.92
CA GLN A 194 -0.77 15.14 0.39
C GLN A 194 0.43 15.26 1.34
N VAL A 195 1.65 15.05 0.85
CA VAL A 195 2.86 15.12 1.72
C VAL A 195 3.11 16.51 2.30
N LYS A 196 2.51 17.57 1.75
CA LYS A 196 2.60 18.93 2.33
C LYS A 196 2.00 19.01 3.74
N ASN A 197 1.06 18.14 4.05
CA ASN A 197 0.38 18.05 5.35
C ASN A 197 0.98 16.97 6.26
N ASN A 198 2.01 16.28 5.80
CA ASN A 198 2.61 15.17 6.52
C ASN A 198 3.31 15.62 7.81
N LYS A 199 3.10 14.84 8.89
CA LYS A 199 3.72 15.03 10.20
C LYS A 199 4.61 13.84 10.61
N THR A 200 4.63 12.78 9.80
CA THR A 200 5.37 11.53 10.09
C THR A 200 6.68 11.50 9.30
N PRO A 201 7.81 11.10 9.88
CA PRO A 201 9.08 10.96 9.16
C PRO A 201 8.92 10.10 7.90
N ILE A 202 9.45 10.57 6.75
CA ILE A 202 9.44 9.85 5.47
C ILE A 202 10.87 9.62 4.99
N LEU A 203 11.13 8.40 4.54
CA LEU A 203 12.35 7.97 3.85
C LEU A 203 12.02 7.54 2.42
#